data_6f09403da21fae0dad27a334a429499c
#
_entry.id   6f09403da21fae0dad27a334a429499c
#
_cell.length_a   1.000
_cell.length_b   1.000
_cell.length_c   1.000
_cell.angle_alpha   90.00
_cell.angle_beta   90.00
_cell.angle_gamma   90.00
#
_symmetry.space_group_name_H-M   'P 1'
#
loop_
_entity.id
_entity.type
_entity.pdbx_description
1 polymer ?
#
loop_
_entity_poly.entity_id
_entity_poly.type
_entity_poly.pdbx_seq_one_letter_code
_entity_poly.pdbx_strand_id
1 'polypeptide(L)' 'MKISKGNVCGDVEYTQHQDGSWSFRLTLDGDPVPIESDWTFTSRELAEEQVNYTLDSAALRIAEG' A
#
# COMPACT_ATOMS: atom_id res chain seq x y z
N MET A 1 8.49 5.03 3.35
CA MET A 1 7.90 6.31 2.95
C MET A 1 6.55 6.46 3.62
N LYS A 2 6.34 7.57 4.30
CA LYS A 2 5.06 7.82 4.97
C LYS A 2 4.02 8.30 3.98
N ILE A 3 2.81 7.75 4.09
CA ILE A 3 1.70 8.11 3.23
C ILE A 3 0.45 8.30 4.08
N SER A 4 -0.48 9.09 3.57
CA SER A 4 -1.78 9.27 4.22
C SER A 4 -2.85 9.55 3.18
N LYS A 5 -4.09 9.15 3.48
CA LYS A 5 -5.24 9.43 2.65
C LYS A 5 -6.49 9.49 3.53
N GLY A 6 -7.15 10.64 3.54
CA GLY A 6 -8.28 10.85 4.44
C GLY A 6 -7.82 10.71 5.89
N ASN A 7 -8.46 9.82 6.63
CA ASN A 7 -8.16 9.54 8.03
C ASN A 7 -7.18 8.39 8.22
N VAL A 8 -6.65 7.85 7.12
CA VAL A 8 -5.75 6.70 7.16
C VAL A 8 -4.32 7.16 6.94
N CYS A 9 -3.43 6.74 7.83
CA CYS A 9 -1.99 6.99 7.71
C CYS A 9 -1.25 5.66 7.74
N GLY A 10 -0.10 5.62 7.10
CA GLY A 10 0.71 4.41 7.09
C GLY A 10 2.11 4.66 6.55
N ASP A 11 2.83 3.57 6.37
CA ASP A 11 4.18 3.57 5.80
C ASP A 11 4.24 2.51 4.71
N VAL A 12 4.80 2.88 3.56
CA VAL A 12 4.91 1.96 2.42
C VAL A 12 6.36 1.82 1.99
N GLU A 13 6.75 0.58 1.70
CA GLU A 13 8.06 0.27 1.14
C GLU A 13 7.87 -0.38 -0.23
N TYR A 14 8.58 0.13 -1.23
CA TYR A 14 8.59 -0.44 -2.58
C TYR A 14 9.89 -1.20 -2.79
N THR A 15 9.79 -2.37 -3.37
CA THR A 15 10.95 -3.23 -3.65
C THR A 15 10.97 -3.56 -5.13
N GLN A 16 12.12 -3.29 -5.77
CA GLN A 16 12.35 -3.71 -7.15
C GLN A 16 13.05 -5.05 -7.15
N HIS A 17 12.52 -6.02 -7.89
CA HIS A 17 13.08 -7.35 -8.02
C HIS A 17 14.09 -7.42 -9.17
N GLN A 18 14.84 -8.51 -9.24
CA GLN A 18 15.88 -8.69 -10.24
C GLN A 18 15.35 -8.66 -11.69
N ASP A 19 14.12 -9.08 -11.89
CA ASP A 19 13.48 -9.08 -13.20
C ASP A 19 12.90 -7.72 -13.60
N GLY A 20 13.07 -6.70 -12.74
CA GLY A 20 12.56 -5.36 -12.98
C GLY A 20 11.14 -5.15 -12.46
N SER A 21 10.49 -6.17 -11.93
CA SER A 21 9.15 -6.02 -11.36
C SER A 21 9.21 -5.36 -9.98
N TRP A 22 8.08 -4.84 -9.51
CA TRP A 22 7.97 -4.14 -8.25
C TRP A 22 6.93 -4.79 -7.34
N SER A 23 7.18 -4.73 -6.05
CA SER A 23 6.20 -5.09 -5.04
C SER A 23 6.19 -4.02 -3.95
N PHE A 24 5.19 -4.07 -3.07
CA PHE A 24 5.09 -3.12 -1.96
C PHE A 24 4.72 -3.83 -0.67
N ARG A 25 5.06 -3.16 0.43
CA ARG A 25 4.64 -3.55 1.77
C ARG A 25 4.10 -2.31 2.46
N LEU A 26 2.83 -2.34 2.79
CA LEU A 26 2.12 -1.22 3.42
C LEU A 26 1.79 -1.58 4.86
N THR A 27 2.24 -0.73 5.79
CA THR A 27 1.91 -0.88 7.22
C THR A 27 1.03 0.30 7.61
N LEU A 28 -0.19 0.03 8.04
CA LEU A 28 -1.11 1.07 8.50
C LEU A 28 -0.87 1.39 9.98
N ASP A 29 -1.02 2.67 10.35
CA ASP A 29 -0.91 3.10 11.73
C ASP A 29 -2.02 2.43 12.56
N GLY A 30 -1.61 1.83 13.67
CA GLY A 30 -2.53 1.11 14.55
C GLY A 30 -2.81 -0.33 14.15
N ASP A 31 -2.31 -0.78 13.01
CA ASP A 31 -2.45 -2.15 12.55
C ASP A 31 -1.08 -2.82 12.54
N PRO A 32 -0.85 -3.87 13.35
CA PRO A 32 0.45 -4.52 13.42
C PRO A 32 0.73 -5.45 12.23
N VAL A 33 -0.29 -5.77 11.42
CA VAL A 33 -0.14 -6.70 10.29
C VAL A 33 0.06 -5.90 9.00
N PRO A 34 1.24 -6.02 8.35
CA PRO A 34 1.47 -5.31 7.10
C PRO A 34 0.66 -5.93 5.95
N ILE A 35 0.31 -5.08 4.99
CA ILE A 35 -0.36 -5.48 3.76
C ILE A 35 0.72 -5.59 2.69
N GLU A 36 0.93 -6.79 2.16
CA GLU A 36 1.91 -7.04 1.11
C GLU A 36 1.17 -7.32 -0.19
N SER A 37 1.76 -6.93 -1.31
CA SER A 37 1.17 -7.24 -2.61
C SER A 37 1.28 -8.74 -2.90
N ASP A 38 0.18 -9.33 -3.39
CA ASP A 38 0.13 -10.76 -3.72
C ASP A 38 0.86 -11.07 -5.03
N TRP A 39 1.10 -10.05 -5.85
CA TRP A 39 1.77 -10.17 -7.13
C TRP A 39 2.71 -8.99 -7.33
N THR A 40 3.53 -9.09 -8.37
CA THR A 40 4.45 -8.02 -8.73
C THR A 40 3.85 -7.15 -9.83
N PHE A 41 4.34 -5.92 -9.91
CA PHE A 41 3.91 -4.93 -10.90
C PHE A 41 5.04 -4.65 -11.88
N THR A 42 4.71 -4.28 -13.10
CA THR A 42 5.70 -4.00 -14.13
C THR A 42 6.37 -2.65 -13.94
N SER A 43 5.79 -1.76 -13.13
CA SER A 43 6.37 -0.47 -12.82
C SER A 43 6.02 -0.04 -11.41
N ARG A 44 6.82 0.88 -10.86
CA ARG A 44 6.55 1.46 -9.55
C ARG A 44 5.23 2.22 -9.54
N GLU A 45 4.89 2.89 -10.64
CA GLU A 45 3.63 3.63 -10.75
C GLU A 45 2.42 2.74 -10.55
N LEU A 46 2.43 1.54 -11.12
CA LEU A 46 1.34 0.58 -10.93
C LEU A 46 1.25 0.12 -9.47
N ALA A 47 2.39 -0.08 -8.83
CA ALA A 47 2.42 -0.42 -7.40
C ALA A 47 1.84 0.72 -6.56
N GLU A 48 2.18 1.97 -6.88
CA GLU A 48 1.64 3.15 -6.21
C GLU A 48 0.12 3.26 -6.37
N GLU A 49 -0.40 2.98 -7.56
CA GLU A 49 -1.85 2.96 -7.80
C GLU A 49 -2.55 1.94 -6.91
N GLN A 50 -1.97 0.76 -6.78
CA GLN A 50 -2.53 -0.29 -5.93
C GLN A 50 -2.50 0.12 -4.46
N VAL A 51 -1.45 0.78 -4.01
CA VAL A 51 -1.35 1.30 -2.64
C VAL A 51 -2.46 2.32 -2.39
N ASN A 52 -2.68 3.25 -3.33
CA ASN A 52 -3.75 4.24 -3.23
C ASN A 52 -5.12 3.57 -3.14
N TYR A 53 -5.37 2.55 -3.96
CA TYR A 53 -6.63 1.80 -3.92
C TYR A 53 -6.81 1.12 -2.55
N THR A 54 -5.76 0.55 -2.01
CA THR A 54 -5.79 -0.12 -0.70
C THR A 54 -6.11 0.89 0.41
N LEU A 55 -5.51 2.08 0.34
CA LEU A 55 -5.79 3.15 1.31
C LEU A 55 -7.24 3.63 1.21
N ASP A 56 -7.79 3.78 0.01
CA ASP A 56 -9.18 4.15 -0.18
C ASP A 56 -10.11 3.13 0.45
N SER A 57 -9.84 1.85 0.23
CA SER A 57 -10.64 0.76 0.80
C SER A 57 -10.59 0.77 2.32
N ALA A 58 -9.42 1.02 2.90
CA ALA A 58 -9.27 1.11 4.35
C ALA A 58 -10.03 2.30 4.92
N ALA A 59 -9.97 3.46 4.25
CA ALA A 59 -10.69 4.65 4.66
C ALA A 59 -12.20 4.43 4.65
N LEU A 60 -12.72 3.74 3.62
CA LEU A 60 -14.15 3.41 3.54
C LEU A 60 -14.58 2.49 4.68
N ARG A 61 -13.76 1.50 5.03
CA ARG A 61 -14.06 0.59 6.14
C ARG A 61 -14.14 1.33 7.47
N ILE A 62 -13.22 2.27 7.70
CA ILE A 62 -13.20 3.08 8.91
C ILE A 62 -14.45 3.96 8.97
N ALA A 63 -14.84 4.54 7.85
CA ALA A 63 -16.02 5.39 7.78
C ALA A 63 -17.33 4.62 8.02
N GLU A 64 -17.38 3.35 7.61
CA GLU A 64 -18.55 2.48 7.82
C GLU A 64 -18.59 1.87 9.22
N GLY A 65 -17.43 1.73 9.84
CA GLY A 65 -17.28 1.13 11.15
C GLY A 65 -17.51 2.11 12.25
#